data_faf46098f9bf84c2302a81c5c55bc394
#
_entry.id   faf46098f9bf84c2302a81c5c55bc394
#
_cell.length_a   1.000
_cell.length_b   1.000
_cell.length_c   1.000
_cell.angle_alpha   90.00
_cell.angle_beta   90.00
_cell.angle_gamma   90.00
#
_symmetry.space_group_name_H-M   'P 1'
#
loop_
_entity.id
_entity.type
_entity.pdbx_description
1 polymer ?
#
loop_
_entity_poly.entity_id
_entity_poly.type
_entity_poly.pdbx_seq_one_letter_code
_entity_poly.pdbx_strand_id
1 'polypeptide(L)'
;PTTFYLVRHGESEANAARRFAGQSDSPLTQRGRRQAEAVARELAKVRFDKVVSSDLSRTRDTAEVIARSQGVPVEIVPELREIDVGDRTGKAFDETAGLPEWRDDAFVAWPGGETLDQVLARAKGAIDRLARENPGKTICVVGHGGINRILLSDFLGILPRLDRSPATNTNISVVVTDGTTHKVERLFGADHVGPAAED
;
A
#
# COMPACT_ATOMS: atom_id res chain seq x y z
N PRO A 1 -15.18 -16.08 1.54
CA PRO A 1 -14.52 -14.77 1.44
C PRO A 1 -13.10 -14.87 0.89
N THR A 2 -12.57 -13.74 0.45
CA THR A 2 -11.22 -13.61 -0.05
C THR A 2 -10.34 -12.99 1.05
N THR A 3 -9.12 -13.49 1.20
CA THR A 3 -8.14 -12.95 2.14
C THR A 3 -7.11 -12.12 1.39
N PHE A 4 -6.95 -10.86 1.77
CA PHE A 4 -5.96 -9.95 1.21
C PHE A 4 -4.84 -9.70 2.22
N TYR A 5 -3.61 -9.85 1.76
CA TYR A 5 -2.42 -9.35 2.43
C TYR A 5 -2.04 -8.06 1.74
N LEU A 6 -2.30 -6.93 2.38
CA LEU A 6 -1.95 -5.61 1.85
C LEU A 6 -0.53 -5.28 2.31
N VAL A 7 0.37 -5.14 1.37
CA VAL A 7 1.80 -4.92 1.63
C VAL A 7 2.20 -3.57 1.03
N ARG A 8 2.82 -2.71 1.83
CA ARG A 8 3.42 -1.49 1.31
C ARG A 8 4.73 -1.83 0.60
N HIS A 9 5.01 -1.19 -0.53
CA HIS A 9 6.27 -1.34 -1.24
C HIS A 9 7.50 -1.04 -0.37
N GLY A 10 8.67 -1.53 -0.76
CA GLY A 10 9.95 -1.19 -0.14
C GLY A 10 10.31 0.28 -0.29
N GLU A 11 11.30 0.75 0.47
CA GLU A 11 11.75 2.13 0.41
C GLU A 11 12.06 2.55 -1.04
N SER A 12 11.48 3.66 -1.47
CA SER A 12 11.78 4.29 -2.76
C SER A 12 12.72 5.48 -2.56
N GLU A 13 13.28 5.97 -3.66
CA GLU A 13 14.14 7.17 -3.62
C GLU A 13 13.42 8.38 -3.03
N ALA A 14 12.13 8.57 -3.36
CA ALA A 14 11.33 9.65 -2.79
C ALA A 14 11.15 9.46 -1.28
N ASN A 15 10.94 8.23 -0.79
CA ASN A 15 10.87 7.96 0.64
C ASN A 15 12.18 8.34 1.33
N ALA A 16 13.31 7.92 0.80
CA ALA A 16 14.63 8.24 1.35
C ALA A 16 14.90 9.73 1.37
N ALA A 17 14.44 10.45 0.35
CA ALA A 17 14.56 11.91 0.26
C ALA A 17 13.49 12.66 1.06
N ARG A 18 12.54 11.97 1.69
CA ARG A 18 11.41 12.53 2.43
C ARG A 18 10.58 13.49 1.57
N ARG A 19 10.25 13.02 0.36
CA ARG A 19 9.43 13.75 -0.61
C ARG A 19 8.21 12.95 -1.01
N PHE A 20 7.15 13.67 -1.40
CA PHE A 20 5.94 13.04 -1.93
C PHE A 20 6.19 12.56 -3.36
N ALA A 21 6.05 11.26 -3.60
CA ALA A 21 6.07 10.70 -4.94
C ALA A 21 4.69 10.74 -5.60
N GLY A 22 3.63 10.50 -4.82
CA GLY A 22 2.27 10.41 -5.36
C GLY A 22 2.21 9.37 -6.48
N GLN A 23 1.71 9.77 -7.64
CA GLN A 23 1.65 8.91 -8.82
C GLN A 23 2.88 9.02 -9.72
N SER A 24 3.87 9.83 -9.35
CA SER A 24 5.14 9.83 -10.07
C SER A 24 5.92 8.54 -9.80
N ASP A 25 6.74 8.13 -10.76
CA ASP A 25 7.58 6.97 -10.59
C ASP A 25 8.79 7.29 -9.72
N SER A 26 9.11 6.39 -8.82
CA SER A 26 10.25 6.50 -7.90
C SER A 26 10.76 5.10 -7.61
N PRO A 27 11.95 4.73 -8.10
CA PRO A 27 12.44 3.36 -7.98
C PRO A 27 12.82 3.02 -6.54
N LEU A 28 12.91 1.72 -6.26
CA LEU A 28 13.39 1.23 -4.97
C LEU A 28 14.85 1.63 -4.76
N THR A 29 15.17 1.99 -3.50
CA THR A 29 16.56 2.10 -3.07
C THR A 29 17.13 0.71 -2.84
N GLN A 30 18.44 0.62 -2.61
CA GLN A 30 19.09 -0.63 -2.23
C GLN A 30 18.49 -1.18 -0.93
N ARG A 31 18.23 -0.32 0.04
CA ARG A 31 17.51 -0.67 1.27
C ARG A 31 16.11 -1.20 0.96
N GLY A 32 15.37 -0.55 0.06
CA GLY A 32 14.04 -1.00 -0.37
C GLY A 32 14.07 -2.39 -1.00
N ARG A 33 15.11 -2.73 -1.74
CA ARG A 33 15.29 -4.07 -2.30
C ARG A 33 15.52 -5.11 -1.21
N ARG A 34 16.32 -4.79 -0.19
CA ARG A 34 16.51 -5.68 0.98
C ARG A 34 15.22 -5.86 1.77
N GLN A 35 14.42 -4.80 1.92
CA GLN A 35 13.10 -4.88 2.54
C GLN A 35 12.15 -5.77 1.74
N ALA A 36 12.17 -5.69 0.42
CA ALA A 36 11.37 -6.56 -0.45
C ALA A 36 11.75 -8.03 -0.27
N GLU A 37 13.04 -8.34 -0.17
CA GLU A 37 13.51 -9.70 0.10
C GLU A 37 13.09 -10.18 1.49
N ALA A 38 13.16 -9.33 2.50
CA ALA A 38 12.75 -9.67 3.86
C ALA A 38 11.24 -9.97 3.95
N VAL A 39 10.40 -9.14 3.32
CA VAL A 39 8.96 -9.40 3.30
C VAL A 39 8.60 -10.65 2.48
N ALA A 40 9.32 -10.91 1.41
CA ALA A 40 9.13 -12.13 0.63
C ALA A 40 9.41 -13.39 1.48
N ARG A 41 10.46 -13.36 2.31
CA ARG A 41 10.76 -14.45 3.24
C ARG A 41 9.66 -14.61 4.30
N GLU A 42 9.16 -13.52 4.85
CA GLU A 42 8.04 -13.57 5.80
C GLU A 42 6.78 -14.15 5.16
N LEU A 43 6.44 -13.69 3.97
CA LEU A 43 5.26 -14.12 3.23
C LEU A 43 5.40 -15.52 2.62
N ALA A 44 6.60 -16.11 2.59
CA ALA A 44 6.79 -17.50 2.17
C ALA A 44 6.06 -18.51 3.07
N LYS A 45 5.68 -18.11 4.27
CA LYS A 45 4.86 -18.90 5.21
C LYS A 45 3.39 -19.01 4.76
N VAL A 46 2.96 -18.17 3.84
CA VAL A 46 1.60 -18.11 3.31
C VAL A 46 1.62 -18.47 1.83
N ARG A 47 0.68 -19.31 1.40
CA ARG A 47 0.52 -19.60 -0.02
C ARG A 47 -0.43 -18.60 -0.65
N PHE A 48 0.03 -17.88 -1.65
CA PHE A 48 -0.80 -16.96 -2.41
C PHE A 48 -1.27 -17.57 -3.73
N ASP A 49 -2.55 -17.37 -4.02
CA ASP A 49 -3.13 -17.72 -5.33
C ASP A 49 -2.79 -16.65 -6.38
N LYS A 50 -2.62 -15.40 -5.95
CA LYS A 50 -2.26 -14.27 -6.80
C LYS A 50 -1.37 -13.28 -6.06
N VAL A 51 -0.52 -12.60 -6.82
CA VAL A 51 0.20 -11.40 -6.38
C VAL A 51 -0.19 -10.26 -7.32
N VAL A 52 -0.70 -9.18 -6.76
CA VAL A 52 -1.23 -8.02 -7.48
C VAL A 52 -0.42 -6.79 -7.08
N SER A 53 -0.23 -5.87 -7.99
CA SER A 53 0.54 -4.65 -7.75
C SER A 53 -0.05 -3.50 -8.56
N SER A 54 0.13 -2.26 -8.10
CA SER A 54 -0.03 -1.11 -8.99
C SER A 54 1.05 -1.14 -10.07
N ASP A 55 0.92 -0.29 -11.07
CA ASP A 55 1.84 -0.24 -12.21
C ASP A 55 3.08 0.65 -11.97
N LEU A 56 3.22 1.24 -10.77
CA LEU A 56 4.41 2.03 -10.42
C LEU A 56 5.58 1.11 -10.10
N SER A 57 6.81 1.50 -10.45
CA SER A 57 7.98 0.62 -10.35
C SER A 57 8.24 0.13 -8.93
N ARG A 58 8.06 0.98 -7.91
CA ARG A 58 8.31 0.62 -6.51
C ARG A 58 7.42 -0.50 -6.00
N THR A 59 6.15 -0.54 -6.43
CA THR A 59 5.23 -1.63 -6.07
C THR A 59 5.48 -2.85 -6.93
N ARG A 60 5.65 -2.66 -8.23
CA ARG A 60 5.90 -3.76 -9.17
C ARG A 60 7.18 -4.51 -8.80
N ASP A 61 8.26 -3.81 -8.49
CA ASP A 61 9.55 -4.44 -8.17
C ASP A 61 9.49 -5.17 -6.82
N THR A 62 8.81 -4.62 -5.83
CA THR A 62 8.54 -5.33 -4.56
C THR A 62 7.70 -6.58 -4.81
N ALA A 63 6.64 -6.46 -5.60
CA ALA A 63 5.75 -7.57 -5.94
C ALA A 63 6.47 -8.69 -6.70
N GLU A 64 7.38 -8.35 -7.61
CA GLU A 64 8.16 -9.34 -8.36
C GLU A 64 8.99 -10.24 -7.44
N VAL A 65 9.61 -9.68 -6.40
CA VAL A 65 10.39 -10.46 -5.43
C VAL A 65 9.47 -11.44 -4.69
N ILE A 66 8.31 -10.98 -4.24
CA ILE A 66 7.32 -11.83 -3.56
C ILE A 66 6.79 -12.91 -4.50
N ALA A 67 6.37 -12.53 -5.70
CA ALA A 67 5.78 -13.44 -6.68
C ALA A 67 6.75 -14.54 -7.12
N ARG A 68 8.03 -14.18 -7.29
CA ARG A 68 9.07 -15.15 -7.66
C ARG A 68 9.20 -16.23 -6.60
N SER A 69 9.16 -15.89 -5.33
CA SER A 69 9.23 -16.87 -4.24
C SER A 69 7.98 -17.75 -4.15
N GLN A 70 6.84 -17.29 -4.70
CA GLN A 70 5.57 -18.01 -4.71
C GLN A 70 5.34 -18.81 -6.00
N GLY A 71 6.15 -18.58 -7.03
CA GLY A 71 5.97 -19.23 -8.34
C GLY A 71 4.72 -18.75 -9.09
N VAL A 72 4.27 -17.53 -8.86
CA VAL A 72 3.11 -16.93 -9.54
C VAL A 72 3.51 -15.63 -10.25
N PRO A 73 2.81 -15.24 -11.33
CA PRO A 73 3.07 -13.96 -11.98
C PRO A 73 2.51 -12.78 -11.18
N VAL A 74 3.02 -11.58 -11.44
CA VAL A 74 2.43 -10.34 -10.92
C VAL A 74 1.32 -9.89 -11.87
N GLU A 75 0.14 -9.65 -11.31
CA GLU A 75 -0.99 -9.03 -12.01
C GLU A 75 -0.98 -7.52 -11.72
N ILE A 76 -0.99 -6.71 -12.78
CA ILE A 76 -0.97 -5.24 -12.65
C ILE A 76 -2.38 -4.69 -12.60
N VAL A 77 -2.66 -3.90 -11.55
CA VAL A 77 -3.96 -3.23 -11.35
C VAL A 77 -3.68 -1.74 -11.12
N PRO A 78 -3.75 -0.91 -12.18
CA PRO A 78 -3.43 0.53 -12.10
C PRO A 78 -4.29 1.31 -11.11
N GLU A 79 -5.52 0.87 -10.86
CA GLU A 79 -6.44 1.50 -9.89
C GLU A 79 -5.90 1.48 -8.46
N LEU A 80 -4.86 0.68 -8.19
CA LEU A 80 -4.20 0.62 -6.88
C LEU A 80 -3.01 1.56 -6.75
N ARG A 81 -2.80 2.49 -7.69
CA ARG A 81 -1.79 3.54 -7.57
C ARG A 81 -1.95 4.33 -6.28
N GLU A 82 -0.85 4.95 -5.84
CA GLU A 82 -0.86 5.88 -4.72
C GLU A 82 -1.81 7.05 -5.00
N ILE A 83 -2.19 7.75 -3.94
CA ILE A 83 -2.97 8.98 -4.03
C ILE A 83 -2.26 9.96 -4.97
N ASP A 84 -3.03 10.58 -5.86
CA ASP A 84 -2.53 11.73 -6.59
C ASP A 84 -2.48 12.92 -5.63
N VAL A 85 -1.28 13.28 -5.23
CA VAL A 85 -1.05 14.39 -4.29
C VAL A 85 -0.94 15.76 -5.00
N GLY A 86 -1.18 15.78 -6.31
CA GLY A 86 -1.28 16.99 -7.11
C GLY A 86 -0.09 17.90 -6.97
N ASP A 87 -0.32 19.13 -6.53
CA ASP A 87 0.70 20.18 -6.41
C ASP A 87 1.80 19.83 -5.40
N ARG A 88 1.59 18.86 -4.54
CA ARG A 88 2.60 18.40 -3.58
C ARG A 88 3.60 17.40 -4.16
N THR A 89 3.37 16.91 -5.35
CA THR A 89 4.30 15.97 -6.01
C THR A 89 5.72 16.54 -6.09
N GLY A 90 6.68 15.80 -5.57
CA GLY A 90 8.08 16.20 -5.51
C GLY A 90 8.43 17.15 -4.35
N LYS A 91 7.44 17.63 -3.61
CA LYS A 91 7.67 18.51 -2.45
C LYS A 91 8.13 17.70 -1.24
N ALA A 92 8.95 18.34 -0.39
CA ALA A 92 9.37 17.73 0.86
C ALA A 92 8.18 17.60 1.83
N PHE A 93 8.20 16.57 2.66
CA PHE A 93 7.17 16.39 3.71
C PHE A 93 7.09 17.61 4.63
N ASP A 94 8.23 18.19 4.98
CA ASP A 94 8.31 19.34 5.88
C ASP A 94 7.64 20.61 5.29
N GLU A 95 7.52 20.70 3.97
CA GLU A 95 6.86 21.83 3.30
C GLU A 95 5.33 21.81 3.48
N THR A 96 4.76 20.67 3.90
CA THR A 96 3.33 20.52 4.12
C THR A 96 2.92 20.70 5.58
N ALA A 97 3.84 20.45 6.50
CA ALA A 97 3.58 20.59 7.92
C ALA A 97 3.23 22.04 8.28
N GLY A 98 2.13 22.23 8.98
CA GLY A 98 1.67 23.56 9.38
C GLY A 98 0.85 24.33 8.34
N LEU A 99 0.60 23.76 7.17
CA LEU A 99 -0.33 24.36 6.21
C LEU A 99 -1.77 24.25 6.73
N PRO A 100 -2.63 25.25 6.50
CA PRO A 100 -4.00 25.23 7.00
C PRO A 100 -4.81 24.03 6.52
N GLU A 101 -4.55 23.53 5.31
CA GLU A 101 -5.21 22.38 4.74
C GLU A 101 -4.62 21.05 5.24
N TRP A 102 -3.47 21.05 5.92
CA TRP A 102 -2.82 19.84 6.40
C TRP A 102 -3.42 19.36 7.73
N ARG A 103 -3.73 18.07 7.79
CA ARG A 103 -4.21 17.42 9.00
C ARG A 103 -3.53 16.07 9.17
N ASP A 104 -3.05 15.82 10.39
CA ASP A 104 -2.33 14.57 10.70
C ASP A 104 -3.28 13.39 10.97
N ASP A 105 -4.54 13.68 11.34
CA ASP A 105 -5.49 12.67 11.82
C ASP A 105 -6.65 12.40 10.85
N ALA A 106 -6.72 13.10 9.73
CA ALA A 106 -7.81 12.94 8.78
C ALA A 106 -7.33 13.18 7.34
N PHE A 107 -8.07 12.61 6.39
CA PHE A 107 -7.83 12.89 4.98
C PHE A 107 -8.27 14.32 4.64
N VAL A 108 -7.41 15.02 3.95
CA VAL A 108 -7.69 16.34 3.38
C VAL A 108 -7.43 16.26 1.88
N ALA A 109 -8.31 16.83 1.07
CA ALA A 109 -8.14 16.84 -0.38
C ALA A 109 -6.83 17.53 -0.76
N TRP A 110 -6.07 16.90 -1.65
CA TRP A 110 -4.80 17.44 -2.11
C TRP A 110 -5.02 18.49 -3.19
N PRO A 111 -4.48 19.71 -3.07
CA PRO A 111 -4.61 20.73 -4.10
C PRO A 111 -4.12 20.21 -5.47
N GLY A 112 -4.99 20.24 -6.47
CA GLY A 112 -4.69 19.70 -7.80
C GLY A 112 -4.63 18.18 -7.87
N GLY A 113 -4.91 17.49 -6.79
CA GLY A 113 -4.90 16.04 -6.68
C GLY A 113 -6.28 15.44 -6.42
N GLU A 114 -6.29 14.25 -5.83
CA GLU A 114 -7.52 13.48 -5.63
C GLU A 114 -8.25 13.86 -4.34
N THR A 115 -9.59 13.76 -4.40
CA THR A 115 -10.47 13.74 -3.23
C THR A 115 -10.54 12.32 -2.64
N LEU A 116 -11.04 12.22 -1.39
CA LEU A 116 -11.27 10.93 -0.75
C LEU A 116 -12.19 10.04 -1.56
N ASP A 117 -13.29 10.60 -2.08
CA ASP A 117 -14.27 9.86 -2.87
C ASP A 117 -13.65 9.30 -4.15
N GLN A 118 -12.79 10.06 -4.81
CA GLN A 118 -12.07 9.59 -6.01
C GLN A 118 -11.13 8.43 -5.69
N VAL A 119 -10.38 8.52 -4.59
CA VAL A 119 -9.48 7.46 -4.15
C VAL A 119 -10.25 6.19 -3.83
N LEU A 120 -11.33 6.30 -3.05
CA LEU A 120 -12.16 5.14 -2.69
C LEU A 120 -12.81 4.51 -3.90
N ALA A 121 -13.33 5.31 -4.84
CA ALA A 121 -13.98 4.78 -6.04
C ALA A 121 -13.04 3.85 -6.82
N ARG A 122 -11.79 4.24 -7.00
CA ARG A 122 -10.84 3.42 -7.75
C ARG A 122 -10.19 2.30 -6.93
N ALA A 123 -9.65 2.61 -5.76
CA ALA A 123 -8.88 1.64 -4.98
C ALA A 123 -9.77 0.61 -4.28
N LYS A 124 -10.80 1.06 -3.58
CA LYS A 124 -11.76 0.16 -2.94
C LYS A 124 -12.53 -0.63 -4.00
N GLY A 125 -12.92 0.02 -5.09
CA GLY A 125 -13.58 -0.65 -6.21
C GLY A 125 -12.74 -1.81 -6.76
N ALA A 126 -11.44 -1.63 -6.88
CA ALA A 126 -10.52 -2.69 -7.31
C ALA A 126 -10.45 -3.85 -6.31
N ILE A 127 -10.33 -3.56 -5.02
CA ILE A 127 -10.31 -4.59 -3.97
C ILE A 127 -11.63 -5.38 -3.96
N ASP A 128 -12.76 -4.70 -4.01
CA ASP A 128 -14.08 -5.35 -3.99
C ASP A 128 -14.29 -6.21 -5.23
N ARG A 129 -13.85 -5.74 -6.39
CA ARG A 129 -13.89 -6.53 -7.64
C ARG A 129 -13.03 -7.79 -7.52
N LEU A 130 -11.78 -7.64 -7.06
CA LEU A 130 -10.89 -8.79 -6.86
C LEU A 130 -11.48 -9.81 -5.89
N ALA A 131 -12.13 -9.36 -4.83
CA ALA A 131 -12.79 -10.24 -3.87
C ALA A 131 -13.92 -11.03 -4.52
N ARG A 132 -14.78 -10.38 -5.28
CA ARG A 132 -15.91 -11.06 -5.97
C ARG A 132 -15.44 -12.03 -7.03
N GLU A 133 -14.35 -11.71 -7.72
CA GLU A 133 -13.79 -12.55 -8.80
C GLU A 133 -12.97 -13.74 -8.27
N ASN A 134 -12.55 -13.71 -7.02
CA ASN A 134 -11.65 -14.70 -6.44
C ASN A 134 -12.14 -15.24 -5.08
N PRO A 135 -13.37 -15.80 -5.01
CA PRO A 135 -13.90 -16.30 -3.74
C PRO A 135 -13.04 -17.46 -3.21
N GLY A 136 -12.75 -17.42 -1.92
CA GLY A 136 -11.95 -18.44 -1.25
C GLY A 136 -10.44 -18.37 -1.50
N LYS A 137 -9.97 -17.36 -2.21
CA LYS A 137 -8.56 -17.21 -2.55
C LYS A 137 -7.82 -16.32 -1.56
N THR A 138 -6.49 -16.44 -1.55
CA THR A 138 -5.57 -15.61 -0.78
C THR A 138 -4.72 -14.80 -1.75
N ILE A 139 -4.79 -13.48 -1.66
CA ILE A 139 -4.17 -12.56 -2.60
C ILE A 139 -3.23 -11.62 -1.87
N CYS A 140 -2.00 -11.52 -2.35
CA CYS A 140 -1.05 -10.49 -1.93
C CYS A 140 -1.23 -9.26 -2.82
N VAL A 141 -1.47 -8.10 -2.21
CA VAL A 141 -1.59 -6.83 -2.92
C VAL A 141 -0.45 -5.92 -2.47
N VAL A 142 0.48 -5.64 -3.36
CA VAL A 142 1.56 -4.69 -3.10
C VAL A 142 1.09 -3.31 -3.53
N GLY A 143 0.92 -2.44 -2.57
CA GLY A 143 0.39 -1.09 -2.76
C GLY A 143 1.24 -0.03 -2.07
N HIS A 144 0.58 1.04 -1.70
CA HIS A 144 1.20 2.26 -1.24
C HIS A 144 0.72 2.64 0.16
N GLY A 145 1.55 3.38 0.90
CA GLY A 145 1.25 3.75 2.27
C GLY A 145 -0.04 4.56 2.42
N GLY A 146 -0.26 5.54 1.58
CA GLY A 146 -1.47 6.36 1.62
C GLY A 146 -2.73 5.58 1.26
N ILE A 147 -2.68 4.81 0.17
CA ILE A 147 -3.80 3.98 -0.28
C ILE A 147 -4.15 2.92 0.76
N ASN A 148 -3.17 2.20 1.28
CA ASN A 148 -3.43 1.16 2.27
C ASN A 148 -4.04 1.74 3.54
N ARG A 149 -3.55 2.89 3.99
CA ARG A 149 -4.09 3.58 5.16
C ARG A 149 -5.56 4.00 4.96
N ILE A 150 -5.90 4.54 3.80
CA ILE A 150 -7.28 4.91 3.47
C ILE A 150 -8.19 3.69 3.43
N LEU A 151 -7.77 2.63 2.72
CA LEU A 151 -8.55 1.39 2.63
C LEU A 151 -8.80 0.79 4.02
N LEU A 152 -7.76 0.68 4.83
CA LEU A 152 -7.88 0.11 6.18
C LEU A 152 -8.74 0.99 7.08
N SER A 153 -8.63 2.31 6.99
CA SER A 153 -9.47 3.24 7.75
C SER A 153 -10.95 3.15 7.34
N ASP A 154 -11.22 2.94 6.04
CA ASP A 154 -12.56 2.68 5.54
C ASP A 154 -13.10 1.34 6.10
N PHE A 155 -12.30 0.28 6.04
CA PHE A 155 -12.71 -1.04 6.54
C PHE A 155 -12.93 -1.05 8.05
N LEU A 156 -12.24 -0.18 8.79
CA LEU A 156 -12.44 0.02 10.22
C LEU A 156 -13.62 0.96 10.53
N GLY A 157 -14.20 1.60 9.52
CA GLY A 157 -15.35 2.50 9.67
C GLY A 157 -15.02 3.84 10.32
N ILE A 158 -13.78 4.30 10.26
CA ILE A 158 -13.34 5.53 10.93
C ILE A 158 -13.19 6.75 10.00
N LEU A 159 -13.26 6.55 8.66
CA LEU A 159 -13.14 7.68 7.74
C LEU A 159 -14.13 8.82 8.09
N PRO A 160 -13.78 10.09 7.93
CA PRO A 160 -12.57 10.60 7.29
C PRO A 160 -11.31 10.57 8.16
N ARG A 161 -11.39 10.08 9.40
CA ARG A 161 -10.21 9.84 10.23
C ARG A 161 -9.36 8.73 9.64
N LEU A 162 -8.05 8.86 9.80
CA LEU A 162 -7.08 7.86 9.37
C LEU A 162 -6.49 7.14 10.58
N ASP A 163 -6.33 5.84 10.46
CA ASP A 163 -5.57 5.08 11.45
C ASP A 163 -4.14 5.60 11.48
N ARG A 164 -3.61 5.87 12.67
CA ARG A 164 -2.29 6.49 12.88
C ARG A 164 -1.21 5.49 13.30
N SER A 165 -1.49 4.20 13.21
CA SER A 165 -0.47 3.17 13.48
C SER A 165 0.73 3.38 12.55
N PRO A 166 1.96 3.15 13.03
CA PRO A 166 3.15 3.24 12.18
C PRO A 166 3.01 2.34 10.96
N ALA A 167 3.28 2.90 9.79
CA ALA A 167 3.15 2.21 8.50
C ALA A 167 4.48 2.22 7.76
N THR A 168 5.45 1.47 8.27
CA THR A 168 6.78 1.34 7.67
C THR A 168 6.72 0.69 6.29
N ASN A 169 7.76 0.88 5.48
CA ASN A 169 7.87 0.17 4.20
C ASN A 169 7.78 -1.34 4.42
N THR A 170 7.11 -2.03 3.51
CA THR A 170 6.84 -3.47 3.55
C THR A 170 5.98 -3.95 4.73
N ASN A 171 5.30 -3.06 5.45
CA ASN A 171 4.32 -3.50 6.45
C ASN A 171 3.23 -4.36 5.81
N ILE A 172 2.63 -5.24 6.61
CA ILE A 172 1.62 -6.20 6.17
C ILE A 172 0.34 -5.97 6.97
N SER A 173 -0.77 -5.77 6.27
CA SER A 173 -2.11 -5.79 6.85
C SER A 173 -2.91 -6.93 6.24
N VAL A 174 -3.79 -7.55 7.02
CA VAL A 174 -4.60 -8.67 6.54
C VAL A 174 -6.08 -8.32 6.65
N VAL A 175 -6.79 -8.46 5.54
CA VAL A 175 -8.22 -8.18 5.44
C VAL A 175 -8.93 -9.38 4.83
N VAL A 176 -10.05 -9.76 5.42
CA VAL A 176 -10.94 -10.80 4.88
C VAL A 176 -12.22 -10.12 4.42
N THR A 177 -12.62 -10.39 3.19
CA THR A 177 -13.79 -9.73 2.59
C THR A 177 -14.49 -10.60 1.56
N ASP A 178 -15.80 -10.41 1.45
CA ASP A 178 -16.64 -10.97 0.38
C ASP A 178 -16.91 -9.95 -0.75
N GLY A 179 -16.28 -8.77 -0.69
CA GLY A 179 -16.53 -7.66 -1.61
C GLY A 179 -17.59 -6.69 -1.14
N THR A 180 -18.22 -6.97 0.00
CA THR A 180 -19.25 -6.12 0.62
C THR A 180 -18.92 -5.84 2.08
N THR A 181 -18.61 -6.90 2.84
CA THR A 181 -18.21 -6.82 4.24
C THR A 181 -16.72 -7.05 4.36
N HIS A 182 -16.05 -6.21 5.14
CA HIS A 182 -14.61 -6.22 5.31
C HIS A 182 -14.23 -6.38 6.78
N LYS A 183 -13.33 -7.31 7.08
CA LYS A 183 -12.80 -7.53 8.41
C LYS A 183 -11.27 -7.38 8.40
N VAL A 184 -10.78 -6.42 9.17
CA VAL A 184 -9.32 -6.24 9.34
C VAL A 184 -8.86 -7.20 10.44
N GLU A 185 -7.99 -8.15 10.09
CA GLU A 185 -7.46 -9.14 11.03
C GLU A 185 -6.08 -8.77 11.56
N ARG A 186 -5.32 -8.03 10.77
CA ARG A 186 -3.97 -7.56 11.14
C ARG A 186 -3.75 -6.17 10.54
N LEU A 187 -3.14 -5.28 11.32
CA LEU A 187 -2.91 -3.91 10.92
C LEU A 187 -1.42 -3.57 10.99
N PHE A 188 -0.83 -3.21 9.86
CA PHE A 188 0.55 -2.71 9.72
C PHE A 188 1.62 -3.54 10.40
N GLY A 189 1.56 -4.87 10.30
CA GLY A 189 2.59 -5.75 10.87
C GLY A 189 3.95 -5.55 10.21
N ALA A 190 5.02 -5.44 11.02
CA ALA A 190 6.35 -5.12 10.55
C ALA A 190 7.47 -5.94 11.25
N ASP A 191 7.14 -7.09 11.81
CA ASP A 191 8.09 -7.92 12.56
C ASP A 191 9.28 -8.41 11.72
N HIS A 192 9.10 -8.51 10.39
CA HIS A 192 10.14 -8.89 9.44
C HIS A 192 11.12 -7.76 9.13
N VAL A 193 10.78 -6.51 9.47
CA VAL A 193 11.63 -5.34 9.26
C VAL A 193 12.50 -5.16 10.49
N GLY A 194 13.64 -5.83 10.49
CA GLY A 194 14.63 -5.73 11.55
C GLY A 194 15.84 -4.93 11.10
N PRO A 195 16.86 -4.78 11.98
CA PRO A 195 18.08 -4.05 11.65
C PRO A 195 18.77 -4.53 10.37
N ALA A 196 18.72 -5.83 10.08
CA ALA A 196 19.34 -6.41 8.90
C ALA A 196 18.64 -6.01 7.59
N ALA A 197 17.40 -5.57 7.64
CA ALA A 197 16.69 -5.03 6.47
C ALA A 197 16.87 -3.51 6.35
N GLU A 198 17.39 -2.88 7.39
CA GLU A 198 17.63 -1.44 7.46
C GLU A 198 19.06 -1.04 7.09
N ASP A 199 19.99 -1.97 7.20
CA ASP A 199 21.39 -1.82 6.82
C ASP A 199 21.60 -2.13 5.33
#